data_1d76cde172f1e72c14660fdbd6b457bf
#
_entry.id   1d76cde172f1e72c14660fdbd6b457bf
#
_cell.length_a   1.000
_cell.length_b   1.000
_cell.length_c   1.000
_cell.angle_alpha   90.00
_cell.angle_beta   90.00
_cell.angle_gamma   90.00
#
_symmetry.space_group_name_H-M   'P 1'
#
loop_
_entity.id
_entity.type
_entity.pdbx_description
1 polymer ?
#
loop_
_entity_poly.entity_id
_entity_poly.type
_entity_poly.pdbx_seq_one_letter_code
_entity_poly.pdbx_strand_id
1 'polypeptide(L)'
;ALNICGEISTLVVERTHGDVPMKDNRDYSYTALMSDSSEECPPEPINAEDPLFILYTSGSTGKPKGVLHTTGGYIVWSSITHEYVFDYHDGDIYWCTADVGWVTGHSYIVYGPLANGATTVMFEGIPTYPDASRFWQVCDKHKINQFYTAPTAIRALMGQGSKFVEKCDLSSLKVLGTVGEPINPEAWNWYNEVVGKCRCPIVDTWWQTETGGHLLTPIPGAIATKPGSATFPFFSIEPVILDPQTGQELTDVECEGVLCSKDSWPGQMRTVYGDHERFIKTYF
;
A
#
# COMPACT_ATOMS: atom_id res chain seq x y z
N ALA A 1 -5.81 18.67 18.09
CA ALA A 1 -6.94 17.91 17.56
C ALA A 1 -8.06 17.81 18.60
N LEU A 2 -7.82 17.23 19.79
CA LEU A 2 -8.84 16.99 20.82
C LEU A 2 -9.61 18.24 21.30
N ASN A 3 -8.99 19.41 21.26
CA ASN A 3 -9.64 20.69 21.63
C ASN A 3 -10.63 21.21 20.57
N ILE A 4 -10.64 20.61 19.38
CA ILE A 4 -11.48 21.02 18.25
C ILE A 4 -12.67 20.07 18.06
N CYS A 5 -12.53 18.81 18.47
CA CYS A 5 -13.48 17.75 18.18
C CYS A 5 -14.66 17.64 19.17
N GLY A 6 -14.77 18.52 20.15
CA GLY A 6 -15.86 18.48 21.13
C GLY A 6 -15.75 17.32 22.14
N GLU A 7 -16.89 16.73 22.53
CA GLU A 7 -16.93 15.62 23.47
C GLU A 7 -16.66 14.29 22.76
N ILE A 8 -15.40 13.81 22.84
CA ILE A 8 -15.01 12.48 22.37
C ILE A 8 -14.27 11.75 23.48
N SER A 9 -14.50 10.45 23.60
CA SER A 9 -13.70 9.57 24.45
C SER A 9 -12.40 9.20 23.72
N THR A 10 -11.29 9.17 24.46
CA THR A 10 -9.96 8.89 23.93
C THR A 10 -9.43 7.62 24.58
N LEU A 11 -9.02 6.64 23.76
CA LEU A 11 -8.27 5.47 24.22
C LEU A 11 -6.78 5.75 24.08
N VAL A 12 -6.06 5.69 25.19
CA VAL A 12 -4.62 5.99 25.24
C VAL A 12 -3.84 4.69 25.36
N VAL A 13 -2.97 4.46 24.35
CA VAL A 13 -2.00 3.37 24.34
C VAL A 13 -0.65 3.88 24.85
N GLU A 14 -0.21 3.41 26.01
CA GLU A 14 1.08 3.78 26.60
C GLU A 14 2.21 2.94 26.00
N ARG A 15 2.59 3.24 24.75
CA ARG A 15 3.54 2.43 23.96
C ARG A 15 4.96 2.45 24.52
N THR A 16 5.40 3.59 25.02
CA THR A 16 6.81 3.80 25.48
C THR A 16 6.96 3.82 26.99
N HIS A 17 5.89 3.51 27.73
CA HIS A 17 5.86 3.53 29.21
C HIS A 17 6.28 4.86 29.83
N GLY A 18 6.14 5.97 29.08
CA GLY A 18 6.34 7.32 29.59
C GLY A 18 5.07 7.88 30.23
N ASP A 19 5.22 8.93 31.04
CA ASP A 19 4.10 9.63 31.63
C ASP A 19 3.24 10.29 30.54
N VAL A 20 1.98 9.87 30.43
CA VAL A 20 1.00 10.45 29.50
C VAL A 20 -0.01 11.26 30.33
N PRO A 21 -0.13 12.59 30.09
CA PRO A 21 -1.15 13.38 30.78
C PRO A 21 -2.53 12.94 30.36
N MET A 22 -3.34 12.48 31.31
CA MET A 22 -4.71 11.99 31.13
C MET A 22 -5.70 13.03 31.65
N LYS A 23 -6.82 13.20 30.95
CA LYS A 23 -7.94 14.04 31.39
C LYS A 23 -9.10 13.14 31.86
N ASP A 24 -9.55 13.35 33.08
CA ASP A 24 -10.68 12.63 33.66
C ASP A 24 -11.93 12.68 32.76
N ASN A 25 -12.68 11.58 32.71
CA ASN A 25 -13.90 11.42 31.93
C ASN A 25 -13.77 11.59 30.40
N ARG A 26 -12.54 11.72 29.90
CA ARG A 26 -12.25 11.77 28.47
C ARG A 26 -11.26 10.69 28.04
N ASP A 27 -10.17 10.55 28.79
CA ASP A 27 -9.04 9.70 28.43
C ASP A 27 -9.05 8.42 29.25
N TYR A 28 -9.01 7.28 28.58
CA TYR A 28 -9.07 5.95 29.18
C TYR A 28 -7.85 5.13 28.78
N SER A 29 -7.25 4.42 29.74
CA SER A 29 -6.16 3.51 29.43
C SER A 29 -6.66 2.36 28.57
N TYR A 30 -6.06 2.17 27.39
CA TYR A 30 -6.35 1.05 26.51
C TYR A 30 -6.15 -0.30 27.21
N THR A 31 -5.03 -0.45 27.92
CA THR A 31 -4.70 -1.69 28.62
C THR A 31 -5.72 -2.05 29.71
N ALA A 32 -6.18 -1.04 30.47
CA ALA A 32 -7.20 -1.28 31.50
C ALA A 32 -8.53 -1.68 30.88
N LEU A 33 -9.00 -0.99 29.84
CA LEU A 33 -10.25 -1.34 29.17
C LEU A 33 -10.20 -2.71 28.51
N MET A 34 -9.07 -3.07 27.93
CA MET A 34 -8.90 -4.40 27.31
C MET A 34 -8.98 -5.53 28.31
N SER A 35 -8.46 -5.35 29.54
CA SER A 35 -8.55 -6.38 30.57
C SER A 35 -9.98 -6.66 31.06
N ASP A 36 -10.85 -5.67 30.95
CA ASP A 36 -12.25 -5.75 31.37
C ASP A 36 -13.23 -6.06 30.22
N SER A 37 -12.71 -6.14 28.98
CA SER A 37 -13.52 -6.39 27.79
C SER A 37 -13.74 -7.88 27.56
N SER A 38 -14.88 -8.21 26.93
CA SER A 38 -15.15 -9.58 26.46
C SER A 38 -14.21 -9.96 25.31
N GLU A 39 -13.76 -11.22 25.29
CA GLU A 39 -13.06 -11.80 24.15
C GLU A 39 -14.01 -12.14 22.99
N GLU A 40 -15.32 -12.19 23.24
CA GLU A 40 -16.33 -12.43 22.21
C GLU A 40 -16.66 -11.12 21.49
N CYS A 41 -16.32 -11.05 20.21
CA CYS A 41 -16.64 -9.93 19.31
C CYS A 41 -17.04 -10.50 17.94
N PRO A 42 -18.31 -10.91 17.78
CA PRO A 42 -18.79 -11.42 16.48
C PRO A 42 -18.73 -10.31 15.42
N PRO A 43 -18.39 -10.64 14.16
CA PRO A 43 -18.39 -9.66 13.08
C PRO A 43 -19.80 -9.14 12.82
N GLU A 44 -19.94 -7.82 12.63
CA GLU A 44 -21.19 -7.20 12.23
C GLU A 44 -21.48 -7.52 10.75
N PRO A 45 -22.65 -8.10 10.42
CA PRO A 45 -23.07 -8.29 9.03
C PRO A 45 -23.31 -6.94 8.35
N ILE A 46 -22.61 -6.69 7.26
CA ILE A 46 -22.73 -5.47 6.45
C ILE A 46 -22.89 -5.80 4.97
N ASN A 47 -23.43 -4.85 4.20
CA ASN A 47 -23.53 -4.98 2.75
C ASN A 47 -22.18 -4.67 2.06
N ALA A 48 -21.99 -5.20 0.85
CA ALA A 48 -20.80 -4.97 0.07
C ALA A 48 -20.51 -3.48 -0.21
N GLU A 49 -21.57 -2.67 -0.34
CA GLU A 49 -21.44 -1.23 -0.58
C GLU A 49 -21.50 -0.38 0.71
N ASP A 50 -21.56 -1.00 1.88
CA ASP A 50 -21.40 -0.24 3.14
C ASP A 50 -19.97 0.31 3.24
N PRO A 51 -19.78 1.51 3.79
CA PRO A 51 -18.48 2.13 3.96
C PRO A 51 -17.51 1.25 4.76
N LEU A 52 -16.31 1.04 4.22
CA LEU A 52 -15.24 0.35 4.93
C LEU A 52 -14.37 1.33 5.71
N PHE A 53 -13.89 2.36 5.02
CA PHE A 53 -13.10 3.42 5.63
C PHE A 53 -13.13 4.71 4.81
N ILE A 54 -12.70 5.79 5.44
CA ILE A 54 -12.46 7.09 4.82
C ILE A 54 -11.00 7.44 5.05
N LEU A 55 -10.23 7.64 3.97
CA LEU A 55 -8.83 8.05 4.06
C LEU A 55 -8.65 9.43 3.45
N TYR A 56 -8.15 10.37 4.25
CA TYR A 56 -7.90 11.73 3.78
C TYR A 56 -6.56 11.83 3.05
N THR A 57 -6.61 12.43 1.86
CA THR A 57 -5.45 12.73 1.04
C THR A 57 -5.32 14.24 0.80
N SER A 58 -4.10 14.70 0.47
CA SER A 58 -3.90 16.07 0.03
C SER A 58 -4.61 16.29 -1.30
N GLY A 59 -5.62 17.16 -1.33
CA GLY A 59 -6.29 17.53 -2.57
C GLY A 59 -5.44 18.50 -3.42
N SER A 60 -5.53 18.41 -4.74
CA SER A 60 -4.91 19.35 -5.69
C SER A 60 -5.31 20.81 -5.44
N THR A 61 -6.45 21.06 -4.82
CA THR A 61 -6.98 22.38 -4.46
C THR A 61 -6.56 22.85 -3.07
N GLY A 62 -5.64 22.16 -2.40
CA GLY A 62 -5.16 22.47 -1.04
C GLY A 62 -6.08 22.02 0.10
N LYS A 63 -7.36 21.74 -0.16
CA LYS A 63 -8.28 21.20 0.85
C LYS A 63 -8.24 19.67 0.82
N PRO A 64 -7.97 18.98 1.95
CA PRO A 64 -8.00 17.54 2.00
C PRO A 64 -9.31 16.95 1.49
N LYS A 65 -9.25 15.78 0.83
CA LYS A 65 -10.42 15.03 0.36
C LYS A 65 -10.48 13.69 1.08
N GLY A 66 -11.64 13.33 1.62
CA GLY A 66 -11.88 12.04 2.25
C GLY A 66 -12.26 11.00 1.19
N VAL A 67 -11.33 10.16 0.79
CA VAL A 67 -11.59 9.05 -0.14
C VAL A 67 -12.38 7.99 0.58
N LEU A 68 -13.59 7.69 0.09
CA LEU A 68 -14.45 6.66 0.69
C LEU A 68 -14.38 5.38 -0.14
N HIS A 69 -14.00 4.28 0.52
CA HIS A 69 -14.07 2.94 -0.03
C HIS A 69 -15.17 2.11 0.64
N THR A 70 -15.79 1.22 -0.13
CA THR A 70 -16.80 0.28 0.35
C THR A 70 -16.23 -1.11 0.53
N THR A 71 -16.88 -1.90 1.37
CA THR A 71 -16.32 -3.13 1.95
C THR A 71 -16.04 -4.21 0.89
N GLY A 72 -17.04 -4.58 0.11
CA GLY A 72 -16.94 -5.74 -0.80
C GLY A 72 -15.95 -5.51 -1.94
N GLY A 73 -16.13 -4.40 -2.68
CA GLY A 73 -15.31 -4.10 -3.84
C GLY A 73 -13.83 -3.88 -3.49
N TYR A 74 -13.57 -3.17 -2.39
CA TYR A 74 -12.20 -2.93 -1.94
C TYR A 74 -11.48 -4.22 -1.52
N ILE A 75 -12.13 -5.08 -0.74
CA ILE A 75 -11.53 -6.34 -0.29
C ILE A 75 -11.26 -7.28 -1.46
N VAL A 76 -12.22 -7.42 -2.38
CA VAL A 76 -12.03 -8.23 -3.61
C VAL A 76 -10.83 -7.73 -4.41
N TRP A 77 -10.72 -6.40 -4.62
CA TRP A 77 -9.65 -5.82 -5.41
C TRP A 77 -8.28 -5.95 -4.75
N SER A 78 -8.18 -5.63 -3.46
CA SER A 78 -6.94 -5.77 -2.72
C SER A 78 -6.48 -7.23 -2.60
N SER A 79 -7.41 -8.17 -2.44
CA SER A 79 -7.12 -9.60 -2.39
C SER A 79 -6.58 -10.13 -3.72
N ILE A 80 -7.30 -9.93 -4.83
CA ILE A 80 -6.89 -10.43 -6.14
C ILE A 80 -5.58 -9.80 -6.63
N THR A 81 -5.40 -8.49 -6.40
CA THR A 81 -4.15 -7.83 -6.78
C THR A 81 -2.97 -8.27 -5.90
N HIS A 82 -3.18 -8.52 -4.61
CA HIS A 82 -2.14 -9.10 -3.77
C HIS A 82 -1.73 -10.50 -4.24
N GLU A 83 -2.69 -11.38 -4.51
CA GLU A 83 -2.43 -12.76 -4.92
C GLU A 83 -1.61 -12.81 -6.22
N TYR A 84 -2.08 -12.15 -7.28
CA TYR A 84 -1.47 -12.26 -8.61
C TYR A 84 -0.20 -11.40 -8.78
N VAL A 85 -0.18 -10.20 -8.22
CA VAL A 85 0.98 -9.30 -8.38
C VAL A 85 2.19 -9.78 -7.59
N PHE A 86 1.95 -10.37 -6.42
CA PHE A 86 3.04 -10.91 -5.62
C PHE A 86 3.26 -12.41 -5.81
N ASP A 87 2.52 -13.06 -6.72
CA ASP A 87 2.60 -14.51 -6.95
C ASP A 87 2.55 -15.26 -5.60
N TYR A 88 1.57 -14.85 -4.77
CA TYR A 88 1.44 -15.36 -3.41
C TYR A 88 0.95 -16.79 -3.41
N HIS A 89 1.58 -17.65 -2.63
CA HIS A 89 1.21 -19.04 -2.40
C HIS A 89 1.08 -19.31 -0.89
N ASP A 90 0.23 -20.26 -0.56
CA ASP A 90 0.03 -20.70 0.82
C ASP A 90 1.35 -21.04 1.52
N GLY A 91 1.54 -20.44 2.69
CA GLY A 91 2.75 -20.61 3.48
C GLY A 91 3.85 -19.58 3.19
N ASP A 92 3.69 -18.75 2.16
CA ASP A 92 4.61 -17.64 1.92
C ASP A 92 4.48 -16.56 3.00
N ILE A 93 5.59 -15.90 3.29
CA ILE A 93 5.67 -14.78 4.22
C ILE A 93 5.83 -13.49 3.43
N TYR A 94 4.81 -12.66 3.49
CA TYR A 94 4.76 -11.38 2.80
C TYR A 94 5.14 -10.22 3.72
N TRP A 95 5.92 -9.28 3.21
CA TRP A 95 6.27 -8.07 3.94
C TRP A 95 6.18 -6.81 3.08
N CYS A 96 5.27 -5.92 3.46
CA CYS A 96 5.21 -4.54 2.98
C CYS A 96 5.75 -3.61 4.06
N THR A 97 6.66 -2.71 3.69
CA THR A 97 7.29 -1.76 4.63
C THR A 97 6.55 -0.44 4.78
N ALA A 98 5.39 -0.30 4.15
CA ALA A 98 4.58 0.91 4.25
C ALA A 98 4.05 1.11 5.68
N ASP A 99 3.73 2.35 6.01
CA ASP A 99 3.00 2.68 7.22
C ASP A 99 1.52 2.32 7.06
N VAL A 100 0.91 1.71 8.11
CA VAL A 100 -0.51 1.34 8.09
C VAL A 100 -1.46 2.54 8.03
N GLY A 101 -0.98 3.75 8.30
CA GLY A 101 -1.73 5.00 8.14
C GLY A 101 -1.88 5.46 6.69
N TRP A 102 -1.12 4.88 5.75
CA TRP A 102 -1.24 5.13 4.31
C TRP A 102 -2.06 4.04 3.62
N VAL A 103 -2.64 4.37 2.46
CA VAL A 103 -3.45 3.41 1.70
C VAL A 103 -2.67 2.14 1.36
N THR A 104 -1.38 2.22 1.12
CA THR A 104 -0.54 1.05 0.85
C THR A 104 -0.54 0.09 2.04
N GLY A 105 -0.51 0.61 3.27
CA GLY A 105 -0.65 -0.22 4.47
C GLY A 105 -2.04 -0.83 4.58
N HIS A 106 -3.10 -0.07 4.27
CA HIS A 106 -4.46 -0.60 4.24
C HIS A 106 -4.57 -1.77 3.25
N SER A 107 -4.26 -1.53 1.97
CA SER A 107 -4.44 -2.54 0.92
C SER A 107 -3.49 -3.72 1.05
N TYR A 108 -2.21 -3.47 1.36
CA TYR A 108 -1.13 -4.47 1.22
C TYR A 108 -0.33 -4.77 2.50
N ILE A 109 -0.82 -4.36 3.68
CA ILE A 109 -0.41 -4.97 4.97
C ILE A 109 -1.61 -5.66 5.60
N VAL A 110 -2.80 -5.02 5.55
CA VAL A 110 -3.99 -5.47 6.27
C VAL A 110 -4.92 -6.24 5.33
N TYR A 111 -5.64 -5.56 4.44
CA TYR A 111 -6.80 -6.16 3.76
C TYR A 111 -6.43 -7.24 2.74
N GLY A 112 -5.58 -6.94 1.77
CA GLY A 112 -5.22 -7.90 0.72
C GLY A 112 -4.55 -9.17 1.26
N PRO A 113 -3.43 -9.05 2.00
CA PRO A 113 -2.76 -10.23 2.55
C PRO A 113 -3.64 -11.05 3.49
N LEU A 114 -4.38 -10.42 4.42
CA LEU A 114 -5.20 -11.16 5.39
C LEU A 114 -6.43 -11.80 4.74
N ALA A 115 -7.01 -11.19 3.70
CA ALA A 115 -8.09 -11.80 2.91
C ALA A 115 -7.63 -13.08 2.19
N ASN A 116 -6.34 -13.18 1.85
CA ASN A 116 -5.72 -14.37 1.26
C ASN A 116 -5.15 -15.35 2.31
N GLY A 117 -5.38 -15.12 3.60
CA GLY A 117 -4.84 -15.95 4.68
C GLY A 117 -3.30 -15.86 4.81
N ALA A 118 -2.69 -14.82 4.27
CA ALA A 118 -1.25 -14.67 4.24
C ALA A 118 -0.65 -14.34 5.62
N THR A 119 0.55 -14.86 5.87
CA THR A 119 1.39 -14.35 6.95
C THR A 119 2.01 -13.01 6.51
N THR A 120 1.51 -11.92 7.07
CA THR A 120 2.01 -10.56 6.79
C THR A 120 2.86 -10.05 7.96
N VAL A 121 3.98 -9.39 7.63
CA VAL A 121 4.90 -8.84 8.64
C VAL A 121 4.59 -7.37 8.86
N MET A 122 4.37 -6.99 10.12
CA MET A 122 4.33 -5.60 10.57
C MET A 122 5.66 -5.23 11.21
N PHE A 123 6.25 -4.14 10.76
CA PHE A 123 7.59 -3.71 11.19
C PHE A 123 7.54 -2.33 11.84
N GLU A 124 7.98 -2.26 13.09
CA GLU A 124 8.18 -1.00 13.80
C GLU A 124 9.66 -0.64 13.78
N GLY A 125 10.05 0.26 12.89
CA GLY A 125 11.43 0.70 12.73
C GLY A 125 11.69 1.45 11.45
N ILE A 126 12.95 1.76 11.21
CA ILE A 126 13.42 2.42 10.00
C ILE A 126 14.49 1.57 9.30
N PRO A 127 14.67 1.72 7.96
CA PRO A 127 15.54 0.83 7.19
C PRO A 127 17.02 0.91 7.55
N THR A 128 17.44 2.00 8.21
CA THR A 128 18.85 2.30 8.49
C THR A 128 19.23 2.20 9.97
N TYR A 129 18.36 1.68 10.83
CA TYR A 129 18.69 1.51 12.26
C TYR A 129 18.64 0.03 12.67
N PRO A 130 19.68 -0.49 13.37
CA PRO A 130 20.92 0.18 13.80
C PRO A 130 21.91 0.46 12.65
N ASP A 131 21.76 -0.18 11.51
CA ASP A 131 22.50 0.07 10.28
C ASP A 131 21.67 -0.30 9.04
N ALA A 132 22.22 -0.10 7.84
CA ALA A 132 21.51 -0.31 6.57
C ALA A 132 21.28 -1.79 6.20
N SER A 133 21.65 -2.74 7.05
CA SER A 133 21.27 -4.15 6.91
C SER A 133 19.90 -4.49 7.51
N ARG A 134 19.24 -3.54 8.18
CA ARG A 134 18.03 -3.80 8.95
C ARG A 134 16.93 -4.53 8.18
N PHE A 135 16.58 -4.07 6.99
CA PHE A 135 15.58 -4.73 6.17
C PHE A 135 16.01 -6.13 5.74
N TRP A 136 17.26 -6.28 5.37
CA TRP A 136 17.82 -7.57 4.95
C TRP A 136 17.89 -8.57 6.08
N GLN A 137 18.18 -8.12 7.30
CA GLN A 137 18.12 -8.97 8.51
C GLN A 137 16.69 -9.44 8.81
N VAL A 138 15.68 -8.61 8.56
CA VAL A 138 14.27 -9.02 8.71
C VAL A 138 13.92 -10.06 7.66
N CYS A 139 14.32 -9.83 6.40
CA CYS A 139 14.11 -10.79 5.31
C CYS A 139 14.76 -12.15 5.62
N ASP A 140 16.01 -12.14 6.07
CA ASP A 140 16.76 -13.35 6.41
C ASP A 140 16.13 -14.06 7.62
N LYS A 141 15.92 -13.35 8.72
CA LYS A 141 15.39 -13.91 9.97
C LYS A 141 14.02 -14.56 9.80
N HIS A 142 13.14 -13.88 9.07
CA HIS A 142 11.74 -14.31 8.90
C HIS A 142 11.49 -15.05 7.59
N LYS A 143 12.55 -15.26 6.78
CA LYS A 143 12.47 -15.94 5.47
C LYS A 143 11.38 -15.39 4.57
N ILE A 144 11.37 -14.06 4.43
CA ILE A 144 10.41 -13.33 3.61
C ILE A 144 10.46 -13.83 2.17
N ASN A 145 9.30 -14.05 1.58
CA ASN A 145 9.13 -14.49 0.19
C ASN A 145 8.80 -13.31 -0.74
N GLN A 146 7.91 -12.42 -0.34
CA GLN A 146 7.58 -11.23 -1.10
C GLN A 146 7.94 -9.98 -0.29
N PHE A 147 8.71 -9.09 -0.91
CA PHE A 147 9.16 -7.85 -0.27
C PHE A 147 8.72 -6.63 -1.05
N TYR A 148 7.91 -5.77 -0.44
CA TYR A 148 7.28 -4.61 -1.06
C TYR A 148 7.65 -3.33 -0.33
N THR A 149 8.28 -2.38 -1.02
CA THR A 149 8.81 -1.16 -0.40
C THR A 149 8.81 0.05 -1.35
N ALA A 150 9.10 1.23 -0.83
CA ALA A 150 9.16 2.44 -1.63
C ALA A 150 10.54 2.62 -2.31
N PRO A 151 10.60 3.16 -3.53
CA PRO A 151 11.85 3.51 -4.22
C PRO A 151 12.76 4.43 -3.40
N THR A 152 12.22 5.32 -2.61
CA THR A 152 12.99 6.17 -1.67
C THR A 152 13.80 5.33 -0.67
N ALA A 153 13.21 4.26 -0.11
CA ALA A 153 13.95 3.35 0.77
C ALA A 153 15.04 2.59 0.02
N ILE A 154 14.75 2.13 -1.21
CA ILE A 154 15.72 1.44 -2.07
C ILE A 154 16.91 2.35 -2.39
N ARG A 155 16.67 3.60 -2.81
CA ARG A 155 17.73 4.57 -3.09
C ARG A 155 18.58 4.88 -1.85
N ALA A 156 17.95 5.02 -0.68
CA ALA A 156 18.66 5.25 0.57
C ALA A 156 19.58 4.08 0.93
N LEU A 157 19.10 2.84 0.77
CA LEU A 157 19.88 1.63 1.05
C LEU A 157 20.97 1.39 0.00
N MET A 158 20.69 1.64 -1.27
CA MET A 158 21.68 1.61 -2.37
C MET A 158 22.86 2.56 -2.07
N GLY A 159 22.57 3.77 -1.62
CA GLY A 159 23.59 4.76 -1.24
C GLY A 159 24.49 4.31 -0.08
N GLN A 160 24.08 3.35 0.75
CA GLN A 160 24.90 2.78 1.83
C GLN A 160 25.83 1.67 1.33
N GLY A 161 25.61 1.15 0.11
CA GLY A 161 26.41 0.12 -0.53
C GLY A 161 25.93 -1.32 -0.29
N SER A 162 26.33 -2.20 -1.20
CA SER A 162 25.86 -3.59 -1.29
C SER A 162 26.32 -4.49 -0.13
N LYS A 163 27.39 -4.12 0.58
CA LYS A 163 27.94 -4.87 1.71
C LYS A 163 26.93 -5.19 2.82
N PHE A 164 25.87 -4.38 2.95
CA PHE A 164 24.83 -4.60 3.95
C PHE A 164 23.84 -5.67 3.52
N VAL A 165 23.59 -5.80 2.21
CA VAL A 165 22.77 -6.87 1.62
C VAL A 165 23.51 -8.21 1.69
N GLU A 166 24.81 -8.22 1.37
CA GLU A 166 25.65 -9.41 1.27
C GLU A 166 25.84 -10.16 2.61
N LYS A 167 25.56 -9.49 3.72
CA LYS A 167 25.62 -10.09 5.07
C LYS A 167 24.45 -11.03 5.40
N CYS A 168 23.40 -11.00 4.58
CA CYS A 168 22.14 -11.67 4.88
C CYS A 168 21.79 -12.72 3.81
N ASP A 169 21.16 -13.80 4.21
CA ASP A 169 20.64 -14.82 3.29
C ASP A 169 19.25 -14.39 2.78
N LEU A 170 19.20 -13.92 1.55
CA LEU A 170 17.97 -13.51 0.87
C LEU A 170 17.45 -14.57 -0.10
N SER A 171 17.88 -15.82 0.04
CA SER A 171 17.47 -16.92 -0.85
C SER A 171 15.97 -17.24 -0.81
N SER A 172 15.30 -16.87 0.27
CA SER A 172 13.84 -17.01 0.43
C SER A 172 13.03 -16.05 -0.43
N LEU A 173 13.58 -14.90 -0.82
CA LEU A 173 12.87 -13.92 -1.65
C LEU A 173 12.49 -14.51 -3.01
N LYS A 174 11.24 -14.36 -3.39
CA LYS A 174 10.66 -14.79 -4.65
C LYS A 174 10.27 -13.61 -5.54
N VAL A 175 9.63 -12.59 -4.97
CA VAL A 175 9.16 -11.39 -5.67
C VAL A 175 9.59 -10.15 -4.90
N LEU A 176 10.04 -9.14 -5.65
CA LEU A 176 10.34 -7.80 -5.14
C LEU A 176 9.33 -6.82 -5.71
N GLY A 177 8.87 -5.87 -4.92
CA GLY A 177 7.90 -4.87 -5.40
C GLY A 177 8.28 -3.45 -5.02
N THR A 178 7.79 -2.49 -5.81
CA THR A 178 7.95 -1.05 -5.59
C THR A 178 6.64 -0.30 -5.67
N VAL A 179 6.49 0.74 -4.85
CA VAL A 179 5.24 1.49 -4.69
C VAL A 179 5.45 2.94 -4.28
N GLY A 180 4.48 3.78 -4.67
CA GLY A 180 4.29 5.14 -4.15
C GLY A 180 4.94 6.24 -4.96
N GLU A 181 5.94 5.92 -5.75
CA GLU A 181 6.62 6.83 -6.66
C GLU A 181 7.30 6.06 -7.79
N PRO A 182 7.62 6.68 -8.94
CA PRO A 182 8.40 6.03 -9.98
C PRO A 182 9.79 5.64 -9.47
N ILE A 183 10.23 4.42 -9.79
CA ILE A 183 11.61 3.98 -9.54
C ILE A 183 12.48 4.29 -10.76
N ASN A 184 13.61 4.97 -10.54
CA ASN A 184 14.56 5.21 -11.63
C ASN A 184 15.30 3.91 -12.02
N PRO A 185 15.71 3.75 -13.29
CA PRO A 185 16.35 2.53 -13.77
C PRO A 185 17.60 2.09 -12.98
N GLU A 186 18.40 3.03 -12.46
CA GLU A 186 19.59 2.71 -11.66
C GLU A 186 19.22 1.99 -10.36
N ALA A 187 18.25 2.53 -9.61
CA ALA A 187 17.78 1.90 -8.37
C ALA A 187 17.06 0.57 -8.65
N TRP A 188 16.32 0.49 -9.75
CA TRP A 188 15.69 -0.74 -10.20
C TRP A 188 16.73 -1.83 -10.51
N ASN A 189 17.77 -1.50 -11.26
CA ASN A 189 18.86 -2.45 -11.59
C ASN A 189 19.59 -2.90 -10.33
N TRP A 190 19.92 -1.98 -9.43
CA TRP A 190 20.54 -2.34 -8.15
C TRP A 190 19.65 -3.29 -7.35
N TYR A 191 18.34 -3.01 -7.29
CA TYR A 191 17.37 -3.84 -6.59
C TYR A 191 17.28 -5.24 -7.19
N ASN A 192 17.28 -5.34 -8.52
CA ASN A 192 17.30 -6.61 -9.25
C ASN A 192 18.60 -7.40 -9.05
N GLU A 193 19.74 -6.75 -9.24
CA GLU A 193 21.03 -7.43 -9.26
C GLU A 193 21.55 -7.76 -7.86
N VAL A 194 21.45 -6.79 -6.94
CA VAL A 194 22.05 -6.92 -5.61
C VAL A 194 21.09 -7.62 -4.64
N VAL A 195 19.84 -7.24 -4.58
CA VAL A 195 18.86 -7.82 -3.67
C VAL A 195 18.23 -9.08 -4.27
N GLY A 196 17.69 -8.98 -5.47
CA GLY A 196 17.01 -10.07 -6.17
C GLY A 196 17.92 -11.11 -6.76
N LYS A 197 19.22 -10.83 -6.90
CA LYS A 197 20.22 -11.69 -7.56
C LYS A 197 19.78 -12.13 -8.97
N CYS A 198 19.09 -11.25 -9.70
CA CYS A 198 18.48 -11.47 -11.02
C CYS A 198 17.52 -12.67 -11.09
N ARG A 199 17.06 -13.20 -9.97
CA ARG A 199 16.11 -14.34 -9.91
C ARG A 199 14.71 -13.94 -9.48
N CYS A 200 14.58 -12.81 -8.80
CA CYS A 200 13.28 -12.29 -8.34
C CYS A 200 12.75 -11.27 -9.35
N PRO A 201 11.57 -11.47 -9.94
CA PRO A 201 10.93 -10.42 -10.72
C PRO A 201 10.65 -9.21 -9.84
N ILE A 202 10.79 -8.01 -10.43
CA ILE A 202 10.41 -6.77 -9.76
C ILE A 202 9.05 -6.33 -10.31
N VAL A 203 8.05 -6.27 -9.44
CA VAL A 203 6.74 -5.70 -9.74
C VAL A 203 6.75 -4.22 -9.33
N ASP A 204 6.88 -3.36 -10.34
CA ASP A 204 6.73 -1.92 -10.19
C ASP A 204 5.24 -1.60 -10.34
N THR A 205 4.62 -1.02 -9.31
CA THR A 205 3.17 -0.91 -9.24
C THR A 205 2.72 0.55 -9.30
N TRP A 206 1.79 0.85 -10.19
CA TRP A 206 1.13 2.14 -10.26
C TRP A 206 -0.32 2.04 -9.79
N TRP A 207 -0.66 2.85 -8.81
CA TRP A 207 -2.00 2.99 -8.26
C TRP A 207 -2.07 4.17 -7.28
N GLN A 208 -3.25 4.49 -6.80
CA GLN A 208 -3.51 5.63 -5.94
C GLN A 208 -4.45 5.24 -4.79
N THR A 209 -4.63 6.13 -3.81
CA THR A 209 -5.65 5.96 -2.76
C THR A 209 -7.03 5.75 -3.37
N GLU A 210 -7.34 6.48 -4.43
CA GLU A 210 -8.60 6.45 -5.16
C GLU A 210 -8.86 5.12 -5.88
N THR A 211 -7.82 4.39 -6.22
CA THR A 211 -7.96 3.13 -6.96
C THR A 211 -8.12 1.90 -6.07
N GLY A 212 -7.81 2.02 -4.77
CA GLY A 212 -7.95 0.94 -3.79
C GLY A 212 -6.92 -0.18 -3.90
N GLY A 213 -6.24 -0.29 -5.04
CA GLY A 213 -5.22 -1.30 -5.32
C GLY A 213 -4.59 -1.07 -6.68
N HIS A 214 -3.72 -1.99 -7.11
CA HIS A 214 -2.91 -1.88 -8.32
C HIS A 214 -3.78 -1.75 -9.57
N LEU A 215 -3.42 -0.82 -10.48
CA LEU A 215 -4.02 -0.71 -11.80
C LEU A 215 -3.04 -1.08 -12.91
N LEU A 216 -1.78 -0.65 -12.81
CA LEU A 216 -0.73 -0.99 -13.78
C LEU A 216 0.40 -1.68 -13.03
N THR A 217 0.84 -2.85 -13.52
CA THR A 217 1.90 -3.63 -12.90
C THR A 217 2.27 -4.83 -13.76
N PRO A 218 3.52 -5.28 -13.79
CA PRO A 218 3.84 -6.58 -14.37
C PRO A 218 3.29 -7.72 -13.50
N ILE A 219 2.97 -8.84 -14.13
CA ILE A 219 2.60 -10.09 -13.46
C ILE A 219 3.81 -11.04 -13.52
N PRO A 220 4.31 -11.54 -12.38
CA PRO A 220 5.44 -12.47 -12.34
C PRO A 220 5.25 -13.67 -13.27
N GLY A 221 6.26 -13.99 -14.05
CA GLY A 221 6.24 -15.11 -14.99
C GLY A 221 5.40 -14.90 -16.27
N ALA A 222 4.50 -13.91 -16.30
CA ALA A 222 3.62 -13.66 -17.44
C ALA A 222 4.02 -12.43 -18.25
N ILE A 223 4.53 -11.38 -17.59
CA ILE A 223 4.85 -10.10 -18.22
C ILE A 223 6.33 -9.78 -18.01
N ALA A 224 7.05 -9.44 -19.09
CA ALA A 224 8.42 -8.99 -18.99
C ALA A 224 8.51 -7.66 -18.22
N THR A 225 9.38 -7.60 -17.22
CA THR A 225 9.63 -6.39 -16.42
C THR A 225 10.49 -5.40 -17.21
N LYS A 226 10.28 -4.11 -16.94
CA LYS A 226 11.05 -3.02 -17.56
C LYS A 226 11.46 -2.02 -16.48
N PRO A 227 12.77 -1.71 -16.35
CA PRO A 227 13.23 -0.73 -15.37
C PRO A 227 12.50 0.61 -15.49
N GLY A 228 11.90 1.07 -14.38
CA GLY A 228 11.20 2.35 -14.31
C GLY A 228 9.81 2.37 -14.98
N SER A 229 9.18 1.20 -15.14
CA SER A 229 7.85 1.11 -15.76
C SER A 229 6.95 0.12 -15.03
N ALA A 230 5.74 0.56 -14.71
CA ALA A 230 4.67 -0.32 -14.23
C ALA A 230 4.07 -1.22 -15.34
N THR A 231 4.53 -1.06 -16.57
CA THR A 231 4.28 -1.91 -17.75
C THR A 231 2.83 -1.93 -18.24
N PHE A 232 2.04 -2.94 -17.84
CA PHE A 232 0.73 -3.21 -18.42
C PHE A 232 -0.41 -3.04 -17.40
N PRO A 233 -1.65 -2.83 -17.89
CA PRO A 233 -2.81 -2.83 -17.01
C PRO A 233 -3.04 -4.20 -16.38
N PHE A 234 -3.49 -4.18 -15.13
CA PHE A 234 -3.99 -5.38 -14.45
C PHE A 234 -5.33 -5.81 -15.08
N PHE A 235 -5.78 -7.01 -14.74
CA PHE A 235 -7.00 -7.60 -15.30
C PHE A 235 -8.20 -6.64 -15.20
N SER A 236 -8.99 -6.55 -16.26
CA SER A 236 -10.17 -5.68 -16.42
C SER A 236 -9.90 -4.15 -16.40
N ILE A 237 -8.67 -3.71 -16.32
CA ILE A 237 -8.35 -2.28 -16.42
C ILE A 237 -8.09 -1.93 -17.89
N GLU A 238 -8.83 -0.95 -18.39
CA GLU A 238 -8.66 -0.40 -19.74
C GLU A 238 -8.18 1.05 -19.66
N PRO A 239 -6.85 1.29 -19.59
CA PRO A 239 -6.31 2.64 -19.53
C PRO A 239 -6.42 3.35 -20.87
N VAL A 240 -6.56 4.66 -20.82
CA VAL A 240 -6.58 5.54 -21.98
C VAL A 240 -5.81 6.81 -21.65
N ILE A 241 -5.09 7.35 -22.63
CA ILE A 241 -4.47 8.67 -22.54
C ILE A 241 -5.35 9.69 -23.26
N LEU A 242 -5.80 10.70 -22.55
CA LEU A 242 -6.63 11.76 -23.09
C LEU A 242 -5.84 13.05 -23.22
N ASP A 243 -6.10 13.76 -24.33
CA ASP A 243 -5.64 15.14 -24.47
C ASP A 243 -6.33 16.02 -23.41
N PRO A 244 -5.57 16.76 -22.59
CA PRO A 244 -6.15 17.53 -21.47
C PRO A 244 -7.01 18.74 -21.89
N GLN A 245 -6.93 19.16 -23.17
CA GLN A 245 -7.68 20.32 -23.67
C GLN A 245 -8.96 19.88 -24.40
N THR A 246 -8.89 18.81 -25.17
CA THR A 246 -9.99 18.36 -26.03
C THR A 246 -10.75 17.17 -25.46
N GLY A 247 -10.16 16.43 -24.50
CA GLY A 247 -10.70 15.18 -23.97
C GLY A 247 -10.67 14.01 -24.95
N GLN A 248 -10.02 14.18 -26.11
CA GLN A 248 -9.93 13.13 -27.12
C GLN A 248 -8.85 12.08 -26.74
N GLU A 249 -9.11 10.84 -27.11
CA GLU A 249 -8.15 9.75 -26.91
C GLU A 249 -6.94 9.92 -27.84
N LEU A 250 -5.74 9.86 -27.25
CA LEU A 250 -4.48 9.88 -27.98
C LEU A 250 -4.05 8.43 -28.25
N THR A 251 -3.89 8.09 -29.52
CA THR A 251 -3.57 6.72 -29.99
C THR A 251 -2.17 6.57 -30.56
N ASP A 252 -1.40 7.64 -30.59
CA ASP A 252 0.00 7.58 -31.06
C ASP A 252 0.86 6.77 -30.09
N VAL A 253 1.88 6.08 -30.65
CA VAL A 253 2.79 5.23 -29.86
C VAL A 253 3.56 6.05 -28.81
N GLU A 254 3.88 7.29 -29.15
CA GLU A 254 4.51 8.24 -28.24
C GLU A 254 3.54 9.44 -28.05
N CYS A 255 2.81 9.43 -26.95
CA CYS A 255 1.90 10.51 -26.60
C CYS A 255 2.03 10.87 -25.12
N GLU A 256 1.67 12.10 -24.79
CA GLU A 256 1.61 12.63 -23.44
C GLU A 256 0.23 13.22 -23.17
N GLY A 257 -0.40 12.85 -22.08
CA GLY A 257 -1.73 13.32 -21.73
C GLY A 257 -2.17 12.88 -20.34
N VAL A 258 -3.45 12.93 -20.06
CA VAL A 258 -4.04 12.50 -18.81
C VAL A 258 -4.35 11.01 -18.86
N LEU A 259 -3.81 10.25 -17.90
CA LEU A 259 -4.14 8.84 -17.76
C LEU A 259 -5.52 8.68 -17.15
N CYS A 260 -6.42 8.03 -17.86
CA CYS A 260 -7.77 7.69 -17.44
C CYS A 260 -8.03 6.18 -17.56
N SER A 261 -9.09 5.69 -16.93
CA SER A 261 -9.63 4.35 -17.14
C SER A 261 -11.00 4.48 -17.79
N LYS A 262 -11.27 3.67 -18.82
CA LYS A 262 -12.57 3.70 -19.53
C LYS A 262 -13.71 3.16 -18.68
N ASP A 263 -13.44 2.15 -17.87
CA ASP A 263 -14.42 1.50 -17.02
C ASP A 263 -14.04 1.55 -15.54
N SER A 264 -15.02 1.27 -14.69
CA SER A 264 -14.86 1.11 -13.26
C SER A 264 -14.31 -0.29 -12.91
N TRP A 265 -13.76 -0.43 -11.71
CA TRP A 265 -13.27 -1.69 -11.14
C TRP A 265 -13.74 -1.83 -9.69
N PRO A 266 -13.70 -3.03 -9.10
CA PRO A 266 -14.23 -3.25 -7.76
C PRO A 266 -13.63 -2.35 -6.68
N GLY A 267 -12.33 -2.06 -6.75
CA GLY A 267 -11.59 -1.25 -5.78
C GLY A 267 -11.69 0.26 -5.96
N GLN A 268 -12.39 0.75 -6.98
CA GLN A 268 -12.55 2.18 -7.21
C GLN A 268 -13.26 2.86 -6.03
N MET A 269 -12.76 4.03 -5.62
CA MET A 269 -13.44 4.86 -4.62
C MET A 269 -14.88 5.16 -5.03
N ARG A 270 -15.79 5.21 -4.07
CA ARG A 270 -17.21 5.49 -4.35
C ARG A 270 -17.53 6.96 -4.37
N THR A 271 -16.82 7.76 -3.58
CA THR A 271 -17.05 9.21 -3.51
C THR A 271 -15.96 9.91 -2.70
N VAL A 272 -15.98 11.24 -2.71
CA VAL A 272 -15.36 12.08 -1.68
C VAL A 272 -16.38 12.26 -0.55
N TYR A 273 -16.04 11.82 0.65
CA TYR A 273 -16.92 11.89 1.81
C TYR A 273 -17.40 13.30 2.11
N GLY A 274 -18.70 13.47 2.15
CA GLY A 274 -19.34 14.77 2.39
C GLY A 274 -19.28 15.76 1.22
N ASP A 275 -18.75 15.36 0.04
CA ASP A 275 -18.57 16.25 -1.12
C ASP A 275 -18.60 15.47 -2.44
N HIS A 276 -19.76 14.89 -2.77
CA HIS A 276 -19.94 14.10 -3.99
C HIS A 276 -19.76 14.93 -5.27
N GLU A 277 -20.14 16.20 -5.25
CA GLU A 277 -19.97 17.10 -6.41
C GLU A 277 -18.48 17.27 -6.76
N ARG A 278 -17.63 17.36 -5.73
CA ARG A 278 -16.17 17.40 -5.93
C ARG A 278 -15.65 16.11 -6.54
N PHE A 279 -16.19 14.95 -6.15
CA PHE A 279 -15.83 13.66 -6.76
C PHE A 279 -16.11 13.68 -8.26
N ILE A 280 -17.35 14.01 -8.66
CA ILE A 280 -17.74 14.09 -10.09
C ILE A 280 -16.85 15.08 -10.84
N LYS A 281 -16.69 16.29 -10.32
CA LYS A 281 -15.90 17.34 -11.01
C LYS A 281 -14.41 16.99 -11.17
N THR A 282 -13.86 16.16 -10.25
CA THR A 282 -12.41 15.85 -10.25
C THR A 282 -12.07 14.67 -11.14
N TYR A 283 -12.96 13.69 -11.26
CA TYR A 283 -12.65 12.39 -11.88
C TYR A 283 -13.48 12.07 -13.12
N PHE A 284 -14.53 12.85 -13.39
CA PHE A 284 -15.43 12.73 -14.54
C PHE A 284 -15.68 14.10 -15.15
#